data_7286bd8e4d462019c6053eb6ddae8aa2
#
_entry.id   7286bd8e4d462019c6053eb6ddae8aa2
#
_cell.length_a   1.000
_cell.length_b   1.000
_cell.length_c   1.000
_cell.angle_alpha   90.00
_cell.angle_beta   90.00
_cell.angle_gamma   90.00
#
_symmetry.space_group_name_H-M   'P 1'
#
loop_
_entity.id
_entity.type
_entity.pdbx_description
1 polymer ?
#
loop_
_entity_poly.entity_id
_entity_poly.type
_entity_poly.pdbx_seq_one_letter_code
_entity_poly.pdbx_strand_id
1 'polypeptide(L)'
;MEEKRFDPYQFIGFVLIALILTWMLYVNRPEETVISDAQPTNTEGVTENQQPSPIQLNDSLKRINLQSTFGIFSNWMVDKGAKIQKIENKHLMIEVNPKGGVLSLVRLKEYSDYLDRPLDLIKDGNNKFNIQFTTKDGRRLNTKDFYFFPSLTNDNGKQKLSLKANINLNQYLEFIYRIDTENFLVDFSIKSS
;
A
#
# COMPACT_ATOMS: atom_id res chain seq x y z
N MET A 1 -11.49 -48.09 37.05
CA MET A 1 -10.32 -47.18 36.89
C MET A 1 -9.58 -47.69 35.66
N GLU A 2 -9.79 -47.00 34.51
CA GLU A 2 -9.09 -47.36 33.27
C GLU A 2 -7.71 -46.73 33.30
N GLU A 3 -6.66 -47.57 33.35
CA GLU A 3 -5.29 -47.11 33.17
C GLU A 3 -5.08 -46.67 31.73
N LYS A 4 -4.90 -45.34 31.51
CA LYS A 4 -4.47 -44.80 30.24
C LYS A 4 -3.07 -45.37 29.90
N ARG A 5 -3.03 -46.35 29.02
CA ARG A 5 -1.78 -46.81 28.41
C ARG A 5 -1.14 -45.71 27.63
N PHE A 6 0.05 -45.29 28.05
CA PHE A 6 0.88 -44.33 27.37
C PHE A 6 1.30 -44.91 26.01
N ASP A 7 0.87 -44.25 24.92
CA ASP A 7 1.17 -44.69 23.56
C ASP A 7 2.57 -44.17 23.17
N PRO A 8 3.60 -45.02 23.02
CA PRO A 8 4.97 -44.56 22.75
C PRO A 8 5.10 -43.81 21.42
N TYR A 9 4.22 -44.06 20.47
CA TYR A 9 4.22 -43.38 19.18
C TYR A 9 3.77 -41.91 19.29
N GLN A 10 2.83 -41.60 20.18
CA GLN A 10 2.43 -40.21 20.50
C GLN A 10 3.59 -39.43 21.12
N PHE A 11 4.36 -40.06 21.99
CA PHE A 11 5.52 -39.44 22.64
C PHE A 11 6.63 -39.13 21.64
N ILE A 12 6.92 -40.05 20.70
CA ILE A 12 7.90 -39.83 19.63
C ILE A 12 7.47 -38.66 18.74
N GLY A 13 6.19 -38.56 18.39
CA GLY A 13 5.66 -37.43 17.62
C GLY A 13 5.85 -36.07 18.31
N PHE A 14 5.59 -36.03 19.63
CA PHE A 14 5.80 -34.80 20.43
C PHE A 14 7.28 -34.38 20.51
N VAL A 15 8.19 -35.36 20.67
CA VAL A 15 9.63 -35.08 20.71
C VAL A 15 10.12 -34.55 19.36
N LEU A 16 9.62 -35.12 18.26
CA LEU A 16 9.98 -34.66 16.90
C LEU A 16 9.51 -33.23 16.63
N ILE A 17 8.27 -32.88 17.03
CA ILE A 17 7.75 -31.52 16.94
C ILE A 17 8.57 -30.55 17.80
N ALA A 18 8.91 -30.92 19.03
CA ALA A 18 9.73 -30.11 19.92
C ALA A 18 11.13 -29.83 19.34
N LEU A 19 11.75 -30.86 18.70
CA LEU A 19 13.04 -30.71 18.02
C LEU A 19 12.96 -29.75 16.83
N ILE A 20 11.92 -29.85 16.02
CA ILE A 20 11.70 -28.93 14.86
C ILE A 20 11.49 -27.49 15.34
N LEU A 21 10.69 -27.27 16.39
CA LEU A 21 10.47 -25.96 16.96
C LEU A 21 11.74 -25.36 17.58
N THR A 22 12.54 -26.18 18.26
CA THR A 22 13.82 -25.76 18.83
C THR A 22 14.83 -25.41 17.73
N TRP A 23 14.88 -26.19 16.66
CA TRP A 23 15.68 -25.87 15.47
C TRP A 23 15.25 -24.54 14.83
N MET A 24 13.94 -24.34 14.66
CA MET A 24 13.40 -23.10 14.09
C MET A 24 13.75 -21.88 14.93
N LEU A 25 13.70 -21.99 16.27
CA LEU A 25 14.12 -20.92 17.20
C LEU A 25 15.63 -20.70 17.16
N TYR A 26 16.42 -21.75 16.95
CA TYR A 26 17.87 -21.65 16.87
C TYR A 26 18.34 -20.96 15.57
N VAL A 27 17.70 -21.28 14.44
CA VAL A 27 18.01 -20.68 13.12
C VAL A 27 17.48 -19.25 13.01
N ASN A 28 16.36 -18.92 13.69
CA ASN A 28 15.75 -17.60 13.69
C ASN A 28 16.05 -16.78 14.95
N ARG A 29 17.18 -17.01 15.63
CA ARG A 29 17.59 -16.15 16.76
C ARG A 29 17.76 -14.71 16.23
N PRO A 30 17.01 -13.72 16.75
CA PRO A 30 17.41 -12.32 16.58
C PRO A 30 18.73 -12.13 17.31
N GLU A 31 19.73 -11.53 16.67
CA GLU A 31 20.97 -11.14 17.31
C GLU A 31 20.65 -10.16 18.44
N GLU A 32 20.84 -10.59 19.68
CA GLU A 32 20.80 -9.71 20.85
C GLU A 32 21.97 -8.74 20.76
N THR A 33 21.69 -7.48 20.52
CA THR A 33 22.66 -6.39 20.68
C THR A 33 23.01 -6.26 22.14
N VAL A 34 24.19 -6.74 22.52
CA VAL A 34 24.77 -6.53 23.84
C VAL A 34 25.05 -5.03 24.02
N ILE A 35 24.27 -4.40 24.87
CA ILE A 35 24.56 -3.04 25.34
C ILE A 35 25.72 -3.17 26.38
N SER A 36 26.91 -2.84 25.94
CA SER A 36 28.06 -2.69 26.87
C SER A 36 28.18 -1.23 27.26
N ASP A 37 27.89 -0.93 28.52
CA ASP A 37 28.25 0.32 29.19
C ASP A 37 29.77 0.46 29.24
N ALA A 38 30.32 1.50 28.64
CA ALA A 38 31.61 2.06 29.01
C ALA A 38 31.69 3.53 28.63
N GLN A 39 32.00 4.34 29.65
CA GLN A 39 32.14 5.79 29.72
C GLN A 39 33.40 6.33 28.98
N PRO A 40 33.51 7.64 28.68
CA PRO A 40 34.27 8.16 27.56
C PRO A 40 35.73 8.45 27.86
N THR A 41 36.58 8.30 26.88
CA THR A 41 37.91 8.99 26.86
C THR A 41 38.07 9.65 25.47
N ASN A 42 38.27 10.96 25.52
CA ASN A 42 38.63 11.81 24.38
C ASN A 42 39.92 11.35 23.71
N THR A 43 39.90 11.28 22.36
CA THR A 43 41.07 11.71 21.54
C THR A 43 40.58 12.00 20.11
N GLU A 44 40.91 13.17 19.62
CA GLU A 44 40.67 13.73 18.31
C GLU A 44 41.30 12.89 17.20
N GLY A 45 40.58 12.76 16.07
CA GLY A 45 41.12 12.16 14.84
C GLY A 45 40.06 11.93 13.78
N VAL A 46 39.88 12.91 12.92
CA VAL A 46 39.05 12.99 11.73
C VAL A 46 39.11 11.73 10.86
N THR A 47 37.98 11.08 10.65
CA THR A 47 37.52 10.54 9.32
C THR A 47 36.03 10.23 9.43
N GLU A 48 35.22 11.05 8.78
CA GLU A 48 33.76 10.96 8.73
C GLU A 48 33.35 9.75 7.85
N ASN A 49 33.21 8.60 8.51
CA ASN A 49 32.55 7.45 7.92
C ASN A 49 31.08 7.52 8.36
N GLN A 50 30.22 8.12 7.54
CA GLN A 50 28.77 8.17 7.77
C GLN A 50 28.22 6.73 7.73
N GLN A 51 28.14 6.12 8.89
CA GLN A 51 27.41 4.88 9.08
C GLN A 51 25.91 5.20 8.90
N PRO A 52 25.22 4.62 7.92
CA PRO A 52 23.81 4.95 7.67
C PRO A 52 22.98 4.62 8.89
N SER A 53 22.17 5.58 9.32
CA SER A 53 21.23 5.41 10.43
C SER A 53 20.33 4.20 10.20
N PRO A 54 19.88 3.48 11.26
CA PRO A 54 19.02 2.28 11.13
C PRO A 54 17.75 2.50 10.30
N ILE A 55 17.22 3.74 10.29
CA ILE A 55 16.06 4.14 9.47
C ILE A 55 16.41 4.11 7.97
N GLN A 56 17.60 4.55 7.57
CA GLN A 56 18.03 4.53 6.16
C GLN A 56 18.31 3.13 5.66
N LEU A 57 18.79 2.23 6.50
CA LEU A 57 19.04 0.84 6.16
C LEU A 57 17.73 0.10 5.85
N ASN A 58 16.68 0.32 6.66
CA ASN A 58 15.36 -0.28 6.45
C ASN A 58 14.68 0.22 5.16
N ASP A 59 14.81 1.50 4.83
CA ASP A 59 14.27 2.07 3.60
C ASP A 59 15.03 1.57 2.36
N SER A 60 16.34 1.41 2.46
CA SER A 60 17.15 0.85 1.38
C SER A 60 16.79 -0.61 1.09
N LEU A 61 16.66 -1.44 2.12
CA LEU A 61 16.23 -2.84 2.00
C LEU A 61 14.81 -2.95 1.41
N LYS A 62 13.90 -2.09 1.85
CA LYS A 62 12.54 -2.03 1.30
C LYS A 62 12.55 -1.68 -0.18
N ARG A 63 13.35 -0.71 -0.61
CA ARG A 63 13.50 -0.35 -2.03
C ARG A 63 14.09 -1.48 -2.86
N ILE A 64 15.13 -2.15 -2.36
CA ILE A 64 15.74 -3.31 -3.04
C ILE A 64 14.72 -4.43 -3.22
N ASN A 65 13.94 -4.75 -2.18
CA ASN A 65 12.87 -5.76 -2.25
C ASN A 65 11.77 -5.37 -3.24
N LEU A 66 11.35 -4.11 -3.26
CA LEU A 66 10.38 -3.63 -4.25
C LEU A 66 10.94 -3.71 -5.66
N GLN A 67 12.20 -3.37 -5.87
CA GLN A 67 12.84 -3.41 -7.19
C GLN A 67 13.04 -4.85 -7.68
N SER A 68 13.42 -5.78 -6.81
CA SER A 68 13.54 -7.20 -7.17
C SER A 68 12.18 -7.81 -7.54
N THR A 69 11.12 -7.46 -6.81
CA THR A 69 9.78 -7.99 -7.02
C THR A 69 9.08 -7.35 -8.21
N PHE A 70 9.12 -6.02 -8.31
CA PHE A 70 8.32 -5.24 -9.27
C PHE A 70 9.13 -4.62 -10.41
N GLY A 71 10.47 -4.68 -10.37
CA GLY A 71 11.34 -4.14 -11.41
C GLY A 71 11.11 -2.64 -11.63
N ILE A 72 10.93 -2.26 -12.91
CA ILE A 72 10.68 -0.85 -13.31
C ILE A 72 9.38 -0.27 -12.72
N PHE A 73 8.45 -1.11 -12.26
CA PHE A 73 7.17 -0.70 -11.65
C PHE A 73 7.28 -0.46 -10.14
N SER A 74 8.44 -0.71 -9.52
CA SER A 74 8.67 -0.53 -8.08
C SER A 74 8.31 0.87 -7.58
N ASN A 75 8.51 1.89 -8.41
CA ASN A 75 8.16 3.28 -8.12
C ASN A 75 6.65 3.51 -7.88
N TRP A 76 5.80 2.66 -8.44
CA TRP A 76 4.34 2.73 -8.26
C TRP A 76 3.89 2.14 -6.94
N MET A 77 4.75 1.34 -6.30
CA MET A 77 4.47 0.67 -5.02
C MET A 77 4.89 1.51 -3.81
N VAL A 78 5.51 2.67 -4.03
CA VAL A 78 5.99 3.55 -2.95
C VAL A 78 4.98 4.64 -2.71
N ASP A 79 4.54 4.76 -1.44
CA ASP A 79 3.75 5.89 -1.00
C ASP A 79 4.59 7.17 -1.05
N LYS A 80 4.13 8.13 -1.82
CA LYS A 80 4.74 9.46 -1.97
C LYS A 80 3.94 10.55 -1.26
N GLY A 81 3.06 10.17 -0.34
CA GLY A 81 2.27 11.08 0.46
C GLY A 81 1.11 11.74 -0.30
N ALA A 82 0.66 11.15 -1.42
CA ALA A 82 -0.48 11.66 -2.13
C ALA A 82 -1.75 11.52 -1.29
N LYS A 83 -2.41 12.66 -1.04
CA LYS A 83 -3.63 12.73 -0.24
C LYS A 83 -4.85 12.34 -1.08
N ILE A 84 -5.92 11.90 -0.39
CA ILE A 84 -7.25 11.71 -0.99
C ILE A 84 -7.64 12.97 -1.74
N GLN A 85 -8.10 12.81 -2.97
CA GLN A 85 -8.52 13.89 -3.84
C GLN A 85 -10.03 14.02 -3.82
N LYS A 86 -10.51 15.24 -3.70
CA LYS A 86 -11.93 15.56 -3.70
C LYS A 86 -12.28 16.26 -5.01
N ILE A 87 -13.34 15.79 -5.67
CA ILE A 87 -14.04 16.50 -6.76
C ILE A 87 -15.52 16.58 -6.42
N GLU A 88 -16.15 17.68 -6.77
CA GLU A 88 -17.55 17.89 -6.43
C GLU A 88 -18.27 18.80 -7.43
N ASN A 89 -19.55 18.57 -7.57
CA ASN A 89 -20.46 19.47 -8.27
C ASN A 89 -21.63 19.86 -7.35
N LYS A 90 -22.72 20.39 -7.90
CA LYS A 90 -23.91 20.76 -7.14
C LYS A 90 -24.50 19.59 -6.36
N HIS A 91 -24.55 18.39 -6.95
CA HIS A 91 -25.27 17.22 -6.44
C HIS A 91 -24.39 16.16 -5.80
N LEU A 92 -23.14 16.02 -6.27
CA LEU A 92 -22.22 14.97 -5.87
C LEU A 92 -20.97 15.51 -5.21
N MET A 93 -20.49 14.78 -4.22
CA MET A 93 -19.14 14.90 -3.68
C MET A 93 -18.47 13.54 -3.77
N ILE A 94 -17.29 13.49 -4.36
CA ILE A 94 -16.53 12.26 -4.63
C ILE A 94 -15.14 12.42 -4.05
N GLU A 95 -14.70 11.40 -3.32
CA GLU A 95 -13.31 11.30 -2.87
C GLU A 95 -12.65 10.08 -3.53
N VAL A 96 -11.44 10.29 -4.04
CA VAL A 96 -10.66 9.26 -4.71
C VAL A 96 -9.35 9.06 -3.96
N ASN A 97 -9.08 7.82 -3.58
CA ASN A 97 -7.83 7.45 -2.94
C ASN A 97 -6.75 7.24 -4.03
N PRO A 98 -5.64 7.98 -4.00
CA PRO A 98 -4.53 7.77 -4.94
C PRO A 98 -3.92 6.37 -4.85
N LYS A 99 -3.98 5.70 -3.69
CA LYS A 99 -3.66 4.30 -3.59
C LYS A 99 -4.75 3.46 -4.24
N GLY A 100 -4.40 2.76 -5.29
CA GLY A 100 -5.33 1.97 -6.08
C GLY A 100 -6.19 2.77 -7.05
N GLY A 101 -6.23 4.10 -6.93
CA GLY A 101 -7.05 4.97 -7.78
C GLY A 101 -8.55 4.75 -7.62
N VAL A 102 -9.01 4.38 -6.41
CA VAL A 102 -10.39 3.95 -6.16
C VAL A 102 -11.22 5.04 -5.48
N LEU A 103 -12.53 5.03 -5.75
CA LEU A 103 -13.48 5.86 -5.04
C LEU A 103 -13.53 5.43 -3.56
N SER A 104 -13.24 6.34 -2.64
CA SER A 104 -13.34 6.13 -1.19
C SER A 104 -14.62 6.68 -0.59
N LEU A 105 -15.18 7.72 -1.21
CA LEU A 105 -16.47 8.29 -0.84
C LEU A 105 -17.23 8.70 -2.11
N VAL A 106 -18.54 8.45 -2.14
CA VAL A 106 -19.49 9.07 -3.06
C VAL A 106 -20.70 9.48 -2.27
N ARG A 107 -20.92 10.78 -2.15
CA ARG A 107 -22.01 11.39 -1.37
C ARG A 107 -22.97 12.14 -2.27
N LEU A 108 -24.26 11.92 -2.06
CA LEU A 108 -25.34 12.74 -2.63
C LEU A 108 -25.60 13.90 -1.70
N LYS A 109 -25.34 15.14 -2.14
CA LYS A 109 -25.37 16.33 -1.28
C LYS A 109 -26.79 16.71 -0.84
N GLU A 110 -27.78 16.42 -1.66
CA GLU A 110 -29.18 16.84 -1.46
C GLU A 110 -30.05 15.72 -0.88
N TYR A 111 -29.45 14.59 -0.52
CA TYR A 111 -30.17 13.42 -0.03
C TYR A 111 -29.67 12.99 1.35
N SER A 112 -30.59 12.56 2.17
CA SER A 112 -30.33 11.98 3.48
C SER A 112 -30.82 10.54 3.53
N ASP A 113 -30.26 9.76 4.45
CA ASP A 113 -30.80 8.45 4.82
C ASP A 113 -32.02 8.60 5.76
N TYR A 114 -32.58 7.48 6.18
CA TYR A 114 -33.75 7.44 7.07
C TYR A 114 -33.48 7.98 8.50
N LEU A 115 -32.23 8.29 8.84
CA LEU A 115 -31.80 8.91 10.09
C LEU A 115 -31.33 10.36 9.89
N ASP A 116 -31.71 11.01 8.80
CA ASP A 116 -31.30 12.38 8.43
C ASP A 116 -29.76 12.56 8.31
N ARG A 117 -29.02 11.50 8.08
CA ARG A 117 -27.58 11.58 7.82
C ARG A 117 -27.31 11.72 6.33
N PRO A 118 -26.20 12.35 5.92
CA PRO A 118 -25.81 12.44 4.50
C PRO A 118 -25.81 11.07 3.81
N LEU A 119 -26.42 11.00 2.64
CA LEU A 119 -26.51 9.76 1.87
C LEU A 119 -25.21 9.45 1.15
N ASP A 120 -24.45 8.50 1.67
CA ASP A 120 -23.21 8.01 1.11
C ASP A 120 -23.44 6.71 0.36
N LEU A 121 -23.24 6.70 -0.96
CA LEU A 121 -23.35 5.52 -1.82
C LEU A 121 -22.10 4.64 -1.70
N ILE A 122 -20.94 5.28 -1.56
CA ILE A 122 -19.65 4.63 -1.31
C ILE A 122 -19.07 5.25 -0.05
N LYS A 123 -18.68 4.41 0.91
CA LYS A 123 -17.97 4.78 2.14
C LYS A 123 -17.33 3.55 2.79
N ASP A 124 -16.40 3.79 3.70
CA ASP A 124 -15.83 2.78 4.61
C ASP A 124 -15.33 1.50 3.90
N GLY A 125 -14.81 1.66 2.67
CA GLY A 125 -14.22 0.54 1.92
C GLY A 125 -15.24 -0.43 1.31
N ASN A 126 -16.53 -0.07 1.21
CA ASN A 126 -17.56 -0.87 0.54
C ASN A 126 -17.37 -0.92 -0.99
N ASN A 127 -16.45 -0.14 -1.56
CA ASN A 127 -16.04 -0.17 -2.95
C ASN A 127 -14.73 -0.94 -3.12
N LYS A 128 -14.72 -1.88 -4.07
CA LYS A 128 -13.53 -2.65 -4.45
C LYS A 128 -13.32 -2.57 -5.94
N PHE A 129 -12.17 -2.06 -6.33
CA PHE A 129 -11.76 -1.98 -7.72
C PHE A 129 -10.31 -2.43 -7.86
N ASN A 130 -10.03 -3.29 -8.81
CA ASN A 130 -8.68 -3.75 -9.12
C ASN A 130 -8.59 -4.22 -10.56
N ILE A 131 -7.54 -3.84 -11.26
CA ILE A 131 -7.16 -4.42 -12.54
C ILE A 131 -5.88 -5.21 -12.31
N GLN A 132 -5.91 -6.47 -12.68
CA GLN A 132 -4.72 -7.32 -12.70
C GLN A 132 -4.24 -7.46 -14.13
N PHE A 133 -2.95 -7.30 -14.34
CA PHE A 133 -2.32 -7.54 -15.64
C PHE A 133 -0.94 -8.17 -15.48
N THR A 134 -0.49 -8.82 -16.56
CA THR A 134 0.83 -9.44 -16.60
C THR A 134 1.71 -8.62 -17.54
N THR A 135 2.89 -8.26 -17.07
CA THR A 135 3.89 -7.52 -17.85
C THR A 135 4.62 -8.45 -18.83
N LYS A 136 5.35 -7.90 -19.80
CA LYS A 136 6.10 -8.68 -20.79
C LYS A 136 7.19 -9.58 -20.15
N ASP A 137 7.70 -9.19 -18.99
CA ASP A 137 8.68 -9.97 -18.21
C ASP A 137 8.00 -10.95 -17.22
N GLY A 138 6.69 -11.21 -17.37
CA GLY A 138 5.94 -12.21 -16.62
C GLY A 138 5.50 -11.81 -15.21
N ARG A 139 5.67 -10.55 -14.80
CA ARG A 139 5.25 -10.08 -13.48
C ARG A 139 3.75 -9.83 -13.44
N ARG A 140 3.10 -10.27 -12.37
CA ARG A 140 1.67 -9.96 -12.12
C ARG A 140 1.57 -8.69 -11.28
N LEU A 141 0.88 -7.69 -11.80
CA LEU A 141 0.67 -6.41 -11.14
C LEU A 141 -0.82 -6.21 -10.87
N ASN A 142 -1.12 -5.54 -9.75
CA ASN A 142 -2.47 -5.19 -9.33
C ASN A 142 -2.55 -3.69 -9.11
N THR A 143 -3.50 -3.03 -9.75
CA THR A 143 -3.65 -1.57 -9.63
C THR A 143 -3.99 -1.11 -8.21
N LYS A 144 -4.61 -1.96 -7.39
CA LYS A 144 -4.89 -1.68 -5.97
C LYS A 144 -3.63 -1.40 -5.14
N ASP A 145 -2.47 -1.88 -5.60
CA ASP A 145 -1.18 -1.72 -4.91
C ASP A 145 -0.41 -0.48 -5.37
N PHE A 146 -0.88 0.19 -6.44
CA PHE A 146 -0.23 1.36 -7.02
C PHE A 146 -0.56 2.63 -6.25
N TYR A 147 0.42 3.52 -6.19
CA TYR A 147 0.26 4.91 -5.76
C TYR A 147 0.29 5.81 -6.98
N PHE A 148 -0.86 6.34 -7.34
CA PHE A 148 -1.03 7.23 -8.47
C PHE A 148 -0.71 8.68 -8.09
N PHE A 149 -0.27 9.47 -9.07
CA PHE A 149 -0.07 10.90 -8.94
C PHE A 149 -1.34 11.63 -9.38
N PRO A 150 -2.01 12.34 -8.47
CA PRO A 150 -3.21 13.07 -8.81
C PRO A 150 -2.91 14.40 -9.51
N SER A 151 -3.73 14.74 -10.47
CA SER A 151 -3.79 16.07 -11.12
C SER A 151 -5.25 16.44 -11.32
N LEU A 152 -5.66 17.55 -10.74
CA LEU A 152 -7.02 18.08 -10.85
C LEU A 152 -7.04 19.26 -11.84
N THR A 153 -7.95 19.21 -12.79
CA THR A 153 -8.24 20.30 -13.71
C THR A 153 -9.72 20.64 -13.64
N ASN A 154 -10.01 21.94 -13.76
CA ASN A 154 -11.37 22.46 -13.82
C ASN A 154 -11.50 23.28 -15.11
N ASP A 155 -12.47 22.90 -15.94
CA ASP A 155 -12.79 23.59 -17.18
C ASP A 155 -14.29 23.85 -17.23
N ASN A 156 -14.68 25.15 -17.11
CA ASN A 156 -16.07 25.60 -17.14
C ASN A 156 -16.98 24.81 -16.17
N GLY A 157 -16.49 24.54 -14.95
CA GLY A 157 -17.21 23.79 -13.92
C GLY A 157 -17.15 22.27 -14.09
N LYS A 158 -16.63 21.75 -15.20
CA LYS A 158 -16.36 20.30 -15.37
C LYS A 158 -15.04 19.97 -14.69
N GLN A 159 -15.11 19.18 -13.66
CA GLN A 159 -13.91 18.74 -12.95
C GLN A 159 -13.40 17.43 -13.52
N LYS A 160 -12.10 17.39 -13.78
CA LYS A 160 -11.38 16.21 -14.24
C LYS A 160 -10.25 15.93 -13.26
N LEU A 161 -10.32 14.79 -12.61
CA LEU A 161 -9.23 14.23 -11.81
C LEU A 161 -8.50 13.15 -12.62
N SER A 162 -7.23 13.40 -12.89
CA SER A 162 -6.31 12.41 -13.49
C SER A 162 -5.45 11.82 -12.40
N LEU A 163 -5.37 10.51 -12.34
CA LEU A 163 -4.52 9.73 -11.47
C LEU A 163 -3.54 8.96 -12.35
N LYS A 164 -2.28 9.34 -12.35
CA LYS A 164 -1.29 8.84 -13.30
C LYS A 164 -0.15 8.10 -12.61
N ALA A 165 0.18 6.92 -13.13
CA ALA A 165 1.37 6.16 -12.76
C ALA A 165 2.29 6.09 -13.99
N ASN A 166 3.46 6.76 -13.94
CA ASN A 166 4.40 6.84 -15.06
C ASN A 166 5.58 5.90 -14.84
N ILE A 167 5.94 5.11 -15.86
CA ILE A 167 7.25 4.46 -15.96
C ILE A 167 8.26 5.44 -16.54
N ASN A 168 7.89 6.06 -17.65
CA ASN A 168 8.66 7.10 -18.34
C ASN A 168 7.70 8.07 -19.06
N LEU A 169 8.20 8.93 -19.91
CA LEU A 169 7.41 9.93 -20.63
C LEU A 169 6.32 9.33 -21.52
N ASN A 170 6.58 8.15 -22.08
CA ASN A 170 5.70 7.50 -23.07
C ASN A 170 4.95 6.29 -22.52
N GLN A 171 5.32 5.79 -21.34
CA GLN A 171 4.70 4.60 -20.75
C GLN A 171 4.04 4.98 -19.43
N TYR A 172 2.74 4.85 -19.36
CA TYR A 172 1.94 5.21 -18.20
C TYR A 172 0.63 4.41 -18.13
N LEU A 173 0.06 4.39 -16.95
CA LEU A 173 -1.32 4.03 -16.68
C LEU A 173 -2.01 5.22 -16.04
N GLU A 174 -3.17 5.63 -16.56
CA GLU A 174 -3.92 6.80 -16.09
C GLU A 174 -5.38 6.44 -15.89
N PHE A 175 -5.90 6.71 -14.70
CA PHE A 175 -7.31 6.67 -14.36
C PHE A 175 -7.85 8.09 -14.37
N ILE A 176 -8.96 8.30 -15.05
CA ILE A 176 -9.55 9.63 -15.22
C ILE A 176 -10.99 9.59 -14.74
N TYR A 177 -11.28 10.39 -13.72
CA TYR A 177 -12.62 10.67 -13.24
C TYR A 177 -13.06 12.03 -13.72
N ARG A 178 -14.27 12.14 -14.28
CA ARG A 178 -14.87 13.41 -14.68
C ARG A 178 -16.26 13.52 -14.09
N ILE A 179 -16.58 14.72 -13.62
CA ILE A 179 -17.93 15.11 -13.23
C ILE A 179 -18.33 16.38 -13.96
N ASP A 180 -19.56 16.44 -14.38
CA ASP A 180 -20.15 17.65 -14.97
C ASP A 180 -20.79 18.52 -13.87
N THR A 181 -21.14 19.76 -14.19
CA THR A 181 -21.65 20.76 -13.24
C THR A 181 -22.99 20.37 -12.59
N GLU A 182 -23.90 19.73 -13.34
CA GLU A 182 -25.30 19.65 -12.98
C GLU A 182 -25.93 18.25 -13.11
N ASN A 183 -25.13 17.20 -13.17
CA ASN A 183 -25.68 15.85 -13.22
C ASN A 183 -25.09 14.93 -12.13
N PHE A 184 -25.70 13.77 -11.97
CA PHE A 184 -25.24 12.72 -11.05
C PHE A 184 -24.29 11.71 -11.71
N LEU A 185 -23.80 12.00 -12.92
CA LEU A 185 -22.95 11.08 -13.67
C LEU A 185 -21.48 11.31 -13.32
N VAL A 186 -20.78 10.20 -13.20
CA VAL A 186 -19.33 10.13 -13.04
C VAL A 186 -18.77 9.35 -14.21
N ASP A 187 -18.06 10.02 -15.09
CA ASP A 187 -17.36 9.36 -16.18
C ASP A 187 -16.02 8.82 -15.67
N PHE A 188 -15.80 7.54 -15.85
CA PHE A 188 -14.53 6.89 -15.56
C PHE A 188 -13.90 6.34 -16.82
N SER A 189 -12.65 6.68 -17.07
CA SER A 189 -11.88 6.15 -18.20
C SER A 189 -10.46 5.79 -17.81
N ILE A 190 -9.92 4.80 -18.52
CA ILE A 190 -8.56 4.30 -18.32
C ILE A 190 -7.78 4.53 -19.59
N LYS A 191 -6.57 5.07 -19.46
CA LYS A 191 -5.61 5.21 -20.55
C LYS A 191 -4.31 4.53 -20.20
N SER A 192 -3.69 3.90 -21.17
CA SER A 192 -2.35 3.31 -21.08
C SER A 192 -1.58 3.54 -22.35
N SER A 193 -0.29 3.61 -22.25
CA SER A 193 0.65 3.68 -23.36
C SER A 193 1.92 2.88 -23.04
#